data_447b92f9e9b588e49cc8869558da74a5
#
_entry.id   447b92f9e9b588e49cc8869558da74a5
#
_cell.length_a   1.000
_cell.length_b   1.000
_cell.length_c   1.000
_cell.angle_alpha   90.00
_cell.angle_beta   90.00
_cell.angle_gamma   90.00
#
_symmetry.space_group_name_H-M   'P 1'
#
loop_
_entity.id
_entity.type
_entity.pdbx_description
1 polymer ?
#
loop_
_entity_poly.entity_id
_entity_poly.type
_entity_poly.pdbx_seq_one_letter_code
_entity_poly.pdbx_strand_id
1 'polypeptide(L)'
;MELGFIILIAVLFFLLATLYSSVGHAGASGYLAAMVLVGVPVDIMRPVALTLNVVVASLTTTRFYRAGLLSWTDIWPFLVCSIPLAFVGGSIRLASDIYRPLLGVLLLVSAGYLIWRSVVDPNQFAQGESEPQMIPELGVGGAVGFLSGLTGIGGGVLLSPIVLVMRWVGVRRASAMATAFILANSTAGLAGNIVSLDRLPAAIPVWAVAVLIGGYFGSELGIRKLPPTYLVWLLAVVLFLAGIKFLYT
;
A
#
# COMPACT_ATOMS: atom_id res chain seq x y z
N MET A 1 2.08 -25.32 7.11
CA MET A 1 2.07 -24.94 5.67
C MET A 1 3.19 -25.74 4.99
N GLU A 2 2.91 -26.33 3.83
CA GLU A 2 3.91 -27.05 3.05
C GLU A 2 5.01 -26.11 2.53
N LEU A 3 6.25 -26.62 2.48
CA LEU A 3 7.40 -25.79 2.04
C LEU A 3 7.19 -25.19 0.65
N GLY A 4 6.61 -25.96 -0.28
CA GLY A 4 6.30 -25.48 -1.63
C GLY A 4 5.34 -24.29 -1.64
N PHE A 5 4.34 -24.29 -0.76
CA PHE A 5 3.39 -23.17 -0.62
C PHE A 5 4.04 -21.91 -0.03
N ILE A 6 4.96 -22.08 0.96
CA ILE A 6 5.72 -20.97 1.53
C ILE A 6 6.59 -20.30 0.45
N ILE A 7 7.27 -21.10 -0.36
CA ILE A 7 8.14 -20.61 -1.45
C ILE A 7 7.29 -19.91 -2.52
N LEU A 8 6.16 -20.47 -2.93
CA LEU A 8 5.26 -19.84 -3.91
C LEU A 8 4.85 -18.43 -3.46
N ILE A 9 4.38 -18.30 -2.20
CA ILE A 9 3.99 -17.01 -1.65
C ILE A 9 5.20 -16.07 -1.56
N ALA A 10 6.38 -16.54 -1.16
CA ALA A 10 7.58 -15.72 -1.11
C ALA A 10 7.95 -15.14 -2.48
N VAL A 11 7.87 -15.93 -3.54
CA VAL A 11 8.12 -15.48 -4.92
C VAL A 11 7.08 -14.44 -5.36
N LEU A 12 5.80 -14.69 -5.11
CA LEU A 12 4.73 -13.73 -5.40
C LEU A 12 4.93 -12.42 -4.65
N PHE A 13 5.26 -12.48 -3.37
CA PHE A 13 5.51 -11.29 -2.54
C PHE A 13 6.74 -10.53 -2.97
N PHE A 14 7.82 -11.22 -3.36
CA PHE A 14 9.01 -10.59 -3.94
C PHE A 14 8.68 -9.81 -5.21
N LEU A 15 7.96 -10.43 -6.15
CA LEU A 15 7.55 -9.79 -7.41
C LEU A 15 6.64 -8.59 -7.15
N LEU A 16 5.64 -8.74 -6.30
CA LEU A 16 4.72 -7.68 -5.94
C LEU A 16 5.44 -6.54 -5.20
N ALA A 17 6.32 -6.85 -4.24
CA ALA A 17 7.12 -5.84 -3.56
C ALA A 17 7.98 -5.04 -4.54
N THR A 18 8.60 -5.71 -5.53
CA THR A 18 9.39 -5.05 -6.57
C THR A 18 8.53 -4.09 -7.40
N LEU A 19 7.39 -4.57 -7.89
CA LEU A 19 6.48 -3.77 -8.72
C LEU A 19 5.90 -2.59 -7.95
N TYR A 20 5.38 -2.83 -6.75
CA TYR A 20 4.77 -1.77 -5.93
C TYR A 20 5.78 -0.74 -5.46
N SER A 21 6.96 -1.16 -5.02
CA SER A 21 8.00 -0.24 -4.56
C SER A 21 8.56 0.63 -5.69
N SER A 22 8.48 0.19 -6.94
CA SER A 22 8.88 0.99 -8.11
C SER A 22 7.95 2.18 -8.35
N VAL A 23 6.70 2.10 -7.90
CA VAL A 23 5.72 3.20 -8.00
C VAL A 23 5.53 3.94 -6.66
N GLY A 24 6.35 3.62 -5.64
CA GLY A 24 6.29 4.26 -4.33
C GLY A 24 5.22 3.69 -3.40
N HIS A 25 4.87 2.42 -3.57
CA HIS A 25 3.94 1.72 -2.68
C HIS A 25 4.64 0.52 -2.04
N ALA A 26 4.17 0.09 -0.85
CA ALA A 26 4.79 -1.04 -0.13
C ALA A 26 4.29 -2.42 -0.57
N GLY A 27 3.09 -2.50 -1.16
CA GLY A 27 2.60 -3.72 -1.78
C GLY A 27 1.47 -4.45 -1.07
N ALA A 28 0.89 -3.93 0.04
CA ALA A 28 -0.14 -4.66 0.79
C ALA A 28 -1.35 -5.05 -0.04
N SER A 29 -1.87 -4.17 -0.90
CA SER A 29 -2.98 -4.51 -1.79
C SER A 29 -2.63 -5.69 -2.71
N GLY A 30 -1.40 -5.75 -3.20
CA GLY A 30 -0.88 -6.90 -3.95
C GLY A 30 -0.73 -8.15 -3.07
N TYR A 31 -0.23 -8.02 -1.84
CA TYR A 31 -0.12 -9.17 -0.94
C TYR A 31 -1.49 -9.74 -0.57
N LEU A 32 -2.47 -8.87 -0.28
CA LEU A 32 -3.86 -9.26 -0.06
C LEU A 32 -4.45 -9.95 -1.30
N ALA A 33 -4.20 -9.39 -2.48
CA ALA A 33 -4.60 -9.98 -3.75
C ALA A 33 -3.98 -11.38 -3.96
N ALA A 34 -2.67 -11.52 -3.78
CA ALA A 34 -1.99 -12.80 -3.90
C ALA A 34 -2.54 -13.82 -2.89
N MET A 35 -2.68 -13.42 -1.62
CA MET A 35 -3.20 -14.29 -0.57
C MET A 35 -4.60 -14.80 -0.87
N VAL A 36 -5.52 -13.96 -1.36
CA VAL A 36 -6.87 -14.42 -1.70
C VAL A 36 -6.85 -15.33 -2.92
N LEU A 37 -5.99 -15.07 -3.92
CA LEU A 37 -5.89 -15.90 -5.12
C LEU A 37 -5.39 -17.31 -4.81
N VAL A 38 -4.45 -17.45 -3.86
CA VAL A 38 -3.92 -18.74 -3.44
C VAL A 38 -4.71 -19.38 -2.28
N GLY A 39 -5.79 -18.76 -1.81
CA GLY A 39 -6.69 -19.34 -0.81
C GLY A 39 -6.20 -19.24 0.65
N VAL A 40 -5.37 -18.26 0.99
CA VAL A 40 -4.99 -17.99 2.39
C VAL A 40 -6.22 -17.59 3.20
N PRO A 41 -6.37 -18.05 4.46
CA PRO A 41 -7.48 -17.64 5.33
C PRO A 41 -7.53 -16.12 5.56
N VAL A 42 -8.75 -15.55 5.52
CA VAL A 42 -8.97 -14.09 5.58
C VAL A 42 -8.52 -13.49 6.92
N ASP A 43 -8.65 -14.23 8.01
CA ASP A 43 -8.31 -13.78 9.37
C ASP A 43 -6.83 -13.51 9.59
N ILE A 44 -5.95 -14.12 8.78
CA ILE A 44 -4.50 -13.87 8.83
C ILE A 44 -4.01 -12.87 7.76
N MET A 45 -4.81 -12.58 6.73
CA MET A 45 -4.38 -11.73 5.61
C MET A 45 -4.00 -10.33 6.07
N ARG A 46 -4.83 -9.70 6.90
CA ARG A 46 -4.62 -8.34 7.38
C ARG A 46 -3.35 -8.19 8.24
N PRO A 47 -3.12 -8.98 9.31
CA PRO A 47 -1.89 -8.86 10.08
C PRO A 47 -0.64 -9.19 9.26
N VAL A 48 -0.68 -10.15 8.35
CA VAL A 48 0.42 -10.44 7.41
C VAL A 48 0.72 -9.23 6.53
N ALA A 49 -0.30 -8.65 5.88
CA ALA A 49 -0.13 -7.51 4.99
C ALA A 49 0.44 -6.28 5.73
N LEU A 50 -0.08 -5.96 6.93
CA LEU A 50 0.42 -4.85 7.74
C LEU A 50 1.87 -5.08 8.18
N THR A 51 2.22 -6.29 8.63
CA THR A 51 3.59 -6.64 9.04
C THR A 51 4.57 -6.48 7.89
N LEU A 52 4.26 -7.06 6.73
CA LEU A 52 5.12 -6.96 5.55
C LEU A 52 5.20 -5.52 5.01
N ASN A 53 4.12 -4.75 5.12
CA ASN A 53 4.15 -3.33 4.80
C ASN A 53 5.11 -2.55 5.70
N VAL A 54 5.08 -2.76 7.02
CA VAL A 54 6.03 -2.09 7.92
C VAL A 54 7.45 -2.41 7.51
N VAL A 55 7.75 -3.67 7.21
CA VAL A 55 9.07 -4.12 6.79
C VAL A 55 9.53 -3.42 5.50
N VAL A 56 8.73 -3.49 4.43
CA VAL A 56 9.13 -2.94 3.14
C VAL A 56 9.05 -1.41 3.11
N ALA A 57 8.04 -0.82 3.77
CA ALA A 57 7.89 0.64 3.81
C ALA A 57 9.00 1.31 4.62
N SER A 58 9.54 0.68 5.66
CA SER A 58 10.71 1.19 6.39
C SER A 58 11.92 1.35 5.46
N LEU A 59 12.18 0.35 4.63
CA LEU A 59 13.25 0.39 3.64
C LEU A 59 12.97 1.46 2.57
N THR A 60 11.79 1.42 1.94
CA THR A 60 11.46 2.31 0.82
C THR A 60 11.38 3.77 1.27
N THR A 61 10.76 4.07 2.41
CA THR A 61 10.72 5.43 2.98
C THR A 61 12.12 5.98 3.21
N THR A 62 13.00 5.17 3.82
CA THR A 62 14.39 5.58 4.05
C THR A 62 15.12 5.88 2.75
N ARG A 63 14.90 5.08 1.71
CA ARG A 63 15.52 5.28 0.39
C ARG A 63 15.01 6.51 -0.32
N PHE A 64 13.69 6.74 -0.33
CA PHE A 64 13.08 7.95 -0.93
C PHE A 64 13.47 9.22 -0.16
N TYR A 65 13.56 9.14 1.18
CA TYR A 65 14.05 10.25 2.00
C TYR A 65 15.51 10.61 1.68
N ARG A 66 16.40 9.60 1.62
CA ARG A 66 17.80 9.81 1.25
C ARG A 66 17.99 10.30 -0.18
N ALA A 67 17.05 10.01 -1.06
CA ALA A 67 17.03 10.55 -2.44
C ALA A 67 16.51 11.99 -2.53
N GLY A 68 16.12 12.62 -1.41
CA GLY A 68 15.59 13.99 -1.37
C GLY A 68 14.19 14.14 -1.95
N LEU A 69 13.46 13.04 -2.11
CA LEU A 69 12.11 13.04 -2.71
C LEU A 69 10.98 13.16 -1.68
N LEU A 70 11.28 12.93 -0.40
CA LEU A 70 10.34 13.03 0.70
C LEU A 70 10.64 14.26 1.55
N SER A 71 9.69 15.19 1.63
CA SER A 71 9.71 16.31 2.57
C SER A 71 8.77 16.03 3.74
N TRP A 72 9.23 16.30 4.95
CA TRP A 72 8.40 16.19 6.15
C TRP A 72 7.22 17.16 6.10
N THR A 73 7.42 18.36 5.56
CA THR A 73 6.38 19.38 5.42
C THR A 73 5.21 18.94 4.55
N ASP A 74 5.45 18.07 3.55
CA ASP A 74 4.43 17.59 2.64
C ASP A 74 3.55 16.49 3.27
N ILE A 75 4.09 15.73 4.22
CA ILE A 75 3.41 14.52 4.72
C ILE A 75 2.79 14.68 6.11
N TRP A 76 3.36 15.54 6.98
CA TRP A 76 2.91 15.63 8.37
C TRP A 76 1.43 15.98 8.55
N PRO A 77 0.79 16.85 7.72
CA PRO A 77 -0.63 17.16 7.89
C PRO A 77 -1.51 15.92 7.73
N PHE A 78 -1.16 15.08 6.76
CA PHE A 78 -1.87 13.81 6.55
C PHE A 78 -1.68 12.85 7.74
N LEU A 79 -0.48 12.82 8.36
CA LEU A 79 -0.14 11.88 9.42
C LEU A 79 -0.86 12.20 10.74
N VAL A 80 -1.10 13.45 11.06
CA VAL A 80 -1.71 13.88 12.33
C VAL A 80 -3.04 13.19 12.60
N CYS A 81 -3.93 13.14 11.62
CA CYS A 81 -5.22 12.47 11.75
C CYS A 81 -5.17 11.00 11.34
N SER A 82 -4.27 10.64 10.39
CA SER A 82 -4.25 9.27 9.88
C SER A 82 -3.74 8.27 10.91
N ILE A 83 -2.70 8.59 11.67
CA ILE A 83 -2.10 7.67 12.65
C ILE A 83 -3.15 7.24 13.71
N PRO A 84 -3.81 8.17 14.44
CA PRO A 84 -4.80 7.76 15.43
C PRO A 84 -5.99 7.04 14.78
N LEU A 85 -6.45 7.46 13.60
CA LEU A 85 -7.57 6.81 12.94
C LEU A 85 -7.19 5.45 12.33
N ALA A 86 -5.95 5.26 11.89
CA ALA A 86 -5.45 3.94 11.49
C ALA A 86 -5.34 2.99 12.68
N PHE A 87 -4.95 3.48 13.86
CA PHE A 87 -4.98 2.68 15.08
C PHE A 87 -6.41 2.25 15.41
N VAL A 88 -7.38 3.18 15.40
CA VAL A 88 -8.80 2.87 15.63
C VAL A 88 -9.31 1.89 14.59
N GLY A 89 -9.08 2.12 13.28
CA GLY A 89 -9.43 1.18 12.22
C GLY A 89 -8.78 -0.18 12.42
N GLY A 90 -7.53 -0.19 12.89
CA GLY A 90 -6.77 -1.39 13.25
C GLY A 90 -7.41 -2.22 14.36
N SER A 91 -7.98 -1.58 15.37
CA SER A 91 -8.62 -2.25 16.51
C SER A 91 -10.00 -2.86 16.16
N ILE A 92 -10.64 -2.40 15.10
CA ILE A 92 -11.95 -2.91 14.67
C ILE A 92 -11.76 -4.24 13.93
N ARG A 93 -12.47 -5.26 14.36
CA ARG A 93 -12.56 -6.55 13.67
C ARG A 93 -13.83 -6.57 12.84
N LEU A 94 -13.67 -6.55 11.52
CA LEU A 94 -14.78 -6.73 10.61
C LEU A 94 -15.12 -8.21 10.46
N ALA A 95 -16.40 -8.52 10.41
CA ALA A 95 -16.86 -9.82 9.99
C ALA A 95 -16.49 -10.05 8.51
N SER A 96 -16.26 -11.30 8.12
CA SER A 96 -15.75 -11.63 6.78
C SER A 96 -16.68 -11.19 5.65
N ASP A 97 -17.97 -11.17 5.90
CA ASP A 97 -19.03 -10.70 4.98
C ASP A 97 -18.96 -9.20 4.67
N ILE A 98 -18.42 -8.40 5.57
CA ILE A 98 -18.16 -6.96 5.36
C ILE A 98 -16.74 -6.72 4.86
N TYR A 99 -15.76 -7.43 5.41
CA TYR A 99 -14.35 -7.24 5.07
C TYR A 99 -14.05 -7.56 3.62
N ARG A 100 -14.59 -8.67 3.10
CA ARG A 100 -14.36 -9.11 1.72
C ARG A 100 -14.87 -8.10 0.68
N PRO A 101 -16.15 -7.68 0.67
CA PRO A 101 -16.60 -6.70 -0.31
C PRO A 101 -15.90 -5.35 -0.16
N LEU A 102 -15.60 -4.90 1.07
CA LEU A 102 -14.85 -3.68 1.28
C LEU A 102 -13.45 -3.75 0.61
N LEU A 103 -12.72 -4.84 0.82
CA LEU A 103 -11.44 -5.06 0.13
C LEU A 103 -11.62 -5.14 -1.37
N GLY A 104 -12.61 -5.88 -1.86
CA GLY A 104 -12.92 -6.00 -3.28
C GLY A 104 -13.08 -4.64 -3.95
N VAL A 105 -13.91 -3.78 -3.38
CA VAL A 105 -14.13 -2.42 -3.89
C VAL A 105 -12.83 -1.60 -3.86
N LEU A 106 -12.08 -1.63 -2.75
CA LEU A 106 -10.83 -0.86 -2.64
C LEU A 106 -9.75 -1.35 -3.63
N LEU A 107 -9.68 -2.66 -3.89
CA LEU A 107 -8.77 -3.21 -4.90
C LEU A 107 -9.18 -2.80 -6.32
N LEU A 108 -10.49 -2.78 -6.63
CA LEU A 108 -10.99 -2.31 -7.93
C LEU A 108 -10.73 -0.83 -8.14
N VAL A 109 -10.95 0.00 -7.12
CA VAL A 109 -10.61 1.43 -7.15
C VAL A 109 -9.11 1.61 -7.37
N SER A 110 -8.28 0.81 -6.69
CA SER A 110 -6.82 0.83 -6.86
C SER A 110 -6.40 0.42 -8.27
N ALA A 111 -7.03 -0.61 -8.85
CA ALA A 111 -6.80 -1.04 -10.24
C ALA A 111 -7.17 0.06 -11.23
N GLY A 112 -8.36 0.66 -11.07
CA GLY A 112 -8.81 1.78 -11.89
C GLY A 112 -7.85 2.98 -11.82
N TYR A 113 -7.35 3.30 -10.63
CA TYR A 113 -6.33 4.34 -10.46
C TYR A 113 -5.03 4.03 -11.20
N LEU A 114 -4.52 2.80 -11.11
CA LEU A 114 -3.29 2.42 -11.81
C LEU A 114 -3.44 2.53 -13.32
N ILE A 115 -4.59 2.10 -13.86
CA ILE A 115 -4.92 2.24 -15.28
C ILE A 115 -4.97 3.73 -15.66
N TRP A 116 -5.75 4.52 -14.93
CA TRP A 116 -5.85 5.95 -15.16
C TRP A 116 -4.49 6.64 -15.17
N ARG A 117 -3.64 6.36 -14.15
CA ARG A 117 -2.28 6.88 -14.05
C ARG A 117 -1.39 6.47 -15.23
N SER A 118 -1.62 5.29 -15.82
CA SER A 118 -0.81 4.81 -16.95
C SER A 118 -1.17 5.47 -18.28
N VAL A 119 -2.39 6.01 -18.40
CA VAL A 119 -2.92 6.64 -19.62
C VAL A 119 -2.73 8.15 -19.60
N VAL A 120 -2.81 8.77 -18.43
CA VAL A 120 -2.69 10.22 -18.30
C VAL A 120 -1.22 10.64 -18.36
N ASP A 121 -0.94 11.67 -19.18
CA ASP A 121 0.41 12.21 -19.35
C ASP A 121 0.98 12.70 -18.00
N PRO A 122 2.14 12.18 -17.57
CA PRO A 122 2.81 12.64 -16.35
C PRO A 122 3.09 14.14 -16.33
N ASN A 123 3.23 14.78 -17.49
CA ASN A 123 3.49 16.23 -17.60
C ASN A 123 2.27 17.07 -17.23
N GLN A 124 1.05 16.53 -17.30
CA GLN A 124 -0.15 17.26 -16.84
C GLN A 124 -0.16 17.50 -15.33
N PHE A 125 0.55 16.68 -14.55
CA PHE A 125 0.67 16.82 -13.10
C PHE A 125 1.94 17.58 -12.68
N ALA A 126 2.82 17.92 -13.63
CA ALA A 126 4.04 18.66 -13.34
C ALA A 126 3.83 20.19 -13.33
N GLN A 127 2.69 20.66 -13.83
CA GLN A 127 2.40 22.09 -13.96
C GLN A 127 1.38 22.55 -12.92
N GLY A 128 1.85 23.25 -11.92
CA GLY A 128 1.07 23.97 -10.93
C GLY A 128 0.78 23.12 -9.67
N GLU A 129 1.66 23.21 -8.69
CA GLU A 129 1.37 22.79 -7.32
C GLU A 129 0.32 23.79 -6.78
N SER A 130 -0.88 23.28 -6.44
CA SER A 130 -1.84 24.05 -5.67
C SER A 130 -1.29 24.20 -4.25
N GLU A 131 -1.45 25.37 -3.66
CA GLU A 131 -1.03 25.56 -2.26
C GLU A 131 -1.73 24.52 -1.37
N PRO A 132 -0.96 23.78 -0.55
CA PRO A 132 -1.53 22.81 0.36
C PRO A 132 -2.50 23.51 1.34
N GLN A 133 -3.68 22.92 1.54
CA GLN A 133 -4.68 23.41 2.48
C GLN A 133 -4.79 22.43 3.64
N MET A 134 -4.40 22.86 4.83
CA MET A 134 -4.30 22.01 6.02
C MET A 134 -5.59 21.23 6.32
N ILE A 135 -6.77 21.85 6.22
CA ILE A 135 -8.04 21.21 6.58
C ILE A 135 -8.39 20.03 5.66
N PRO A 136 -8.36 20.16 4.32
CA PRO A 136 -8.52 19.02 3.41
C PRO A 136 -7.48 17.91 3.61
N GLU A 137 -6.21 18.26 3.87
CA GLU A 137 -5.15 17.28 4.10
C GLU A 137 -5.36 16.45 5.36
N LEU A 138 -5.79 17.08 6.47
CA LEU A 138 -6.18 16.40 7.70
C LEU A 138 -7.36 15.46 7.46
N GLY A 139 -8.39 15.92 6.75
CA GLY A 139 -9.58 15.13 6.43
C GLY A 139 -9.27 13.90 5.57
N VAL A 140 -8.51 14.11 4.50
CA VAL A 140 -8.05 13.03 3.61
C VAL A 140 -7.16 12.06 4.38
N GLY A 141 -6.17 12.57 5.13
CA GLY A 141 -5.29 11.76 5.96
C GLY A 141 -6.09 10.88 6.91
N GLY A 142 -7.04 11.46 7.61
CA GLY A 142 -7.90 10.75 8.57
C GLY A 142 -8.74 9.64 7.93
N ALA A 143 -9.46 9.95 6.86
CA ALA A 143 -10.32 8.99 6.15
C ALA A 143 -9.49 7.83 5.57
N VAL A 144 -8.40 8.15 4.88
CA VAL A 144 -7.51 7.14 4.29
C VAL A 144 -6.80 6.33 5.37
N GLY A 145 -6.37 6.98 6.48
CA GLY A 145 -5.77 6.30 7.62
C GLY A 145 -6.71 5.29 8.27
N PHE A 146 -7.96 5.68 8.51
CA PHE A 146 -8.99 4.79 9.05
C PHE A 146 -9.20 3.56 8.16
N LEU A 147 -9.41 3.77 6.85
CA LEU A 147 -9.56 2.68 5.88
C LEU A 147 -8.31 1.80 5.80
N SER A 148 -7.13 2.41 5.87
CA SER A 148 -5.85 1.70 5.90
C SER A 148 -5.73 0.75 7.08
N GLY A 149 -6.00 1.24 8.29
CA GLY A 149 -6.00 0.43 9.49
C GLY A 149 -7.06 -0.67 9.46
N LEU A 150 -8.27 -0.34 9.00
CA LEU A 150 -9.41 -1.25 8.92
C LEU A 150 -9.19 -2.42 7.96
N THR A 151 -8.55 -2.17 6.82
CA THR A 151 -8.37 -3.15 5.74
C THR A 151 -7.00 -3.79 5.67
N GLY A 152 -5.96 -3.12 6.17
CA GLY A 152 -4.58 -3.57 6.04
C GLY A 152 -3.89 -3.19 4.72
N ILE A 153 -4.52 -2.36 3.87
CA ILE A 153 -3.96 -1.93 2.58
C ILE A 153 -2.77 -0.97 2.73
N GLY A 154 -2.64 -0.29 3.88
CA GLY A 154 -1.54 0.65 4.14
C GLY A 154 -1.80 2.09 3.65
N GLY A 155 -2.88 2.32 2.91
CA GLY A 155 -3.41 3.64 2.55
C GLY A 155 -2.69 4.39 1.43
N GLY A 156 -1.44 4.07 1.08
CA GLY A 156 -0.69 4.81 0.05
C GLY A 156 -1.34 4.76 -1.34
N VAL A 157 -1.94 3.62 -1.69
CA VAL A 157 -2.67 3.45 -2.95
C VAL A 157 -3.91 4.34 -3.01
N LEU A 158 -4.50 4.67 -1.86
CA LEU A 158 -5.65 5.57 -1.78
C LEU A 158 -5.22 7.03 -1.70
N LEU A 159 -4.10 7.34 -1.01
CA LEU A 159 -3.58 8.70 -0.87
C LEU A 159 -3.06 9.24 -2.21
N SER A 160 -2.29 8.44 -2.96
CA SER A 160 -1.62 8.89 -4.19
C SER A 160 -2.57 9.48 -5.23
N PRO A 161 -3.74 8.87 -5.57
CA PRO A 161 -4.68 9.47 -6.51
C PRO A 161 -5.20 10.83 -6.03
N ILE A 162 -5.49 10.94 -4.74
CA ILE A 162 -6.09 12.16 -4.17
C ILE A 162 -5.10 13.32 -4.29
N VAL A 163 -3.84 13.13 -3.85
CA VAL A 163 -2.83 14.21 -3.88
C VAL A 163 -2.46 14.60 -5.32
N LEU A 164 -2.55 13.66 -6.28
CA LEU A 164 -2.29 13.93 -7.69
C LEU A 164 -3.47 14.66 -8.37
N VAL A 165 -4.71 14.22 -8.14
CA VAL A 165 -5.91 14.88 -8.69
C VAL A 165 -6.05 16.29 -8.13
N MET A 166 -5.77 16.48 -6.85
CA MET A 166 -5.77 17.78 -6.20
C MET A 166 -4.58 18.66 -6.59
N ARG A 167 -3.60 18.10 -7.34
CA ARG A 167 -2.36 18.80 -7.77
C ARG A 167 -1.55 19.35 -6.60
N TRP A 168 -1.63 18.72 -5.43
CA TRP A 168 -0.86 19.16 -4.26
C TRP A 168 0.63 18.88 -4.41
N VAL A 169 0.98 17.77 -5.08
CA VAL A 169 2.39 17.41 -5.34
C VAL A 169 2.54 16.69 -6.68
N GLY A 170 3.74 16.72 -7.24
CA GLY A 170 4.08 15.96 -8.43
C GLY A 170 4.22 14.44 -8.17
N VAL A 171 4.21 13.65 -9.23
CA VAL A 171 4.17 12.17 -9.20
C VAL A 171 5.27 11.55 -8.32
N ARG A 172 6.52 12.05 -8.39
CA ARG A 172 7.64 11.51 -7.60
C ARG A 172 7.48 11.79 -6.11
N ARG A 173 7.05 13.00 -5.77
CA ARG A 173 6.77 13.39 -4.38
C ARG A 173 5.58 12.60 -3.84
N ALA A 174 4.49 12.44 -4.61
CA ALA A 174 3.34 11.61 -4.23
C ALA A 174 3.76 10.16 -3.92
N SER A 175 4.67 9.58 -4.73
CA SER A 175 5.23 8.26 -4.47
C SER A 175 6.04 8.19 -3.17
N ALA A 176 6.86 9.20 -2.91
CA ALA A 176 7.63 9.28 -1.66
C ALA A 176 6.73 9.48 -0.43
N MET A 177 5.73 10.37 -0.53
CA MET A 177 4.72 10.56 0.53
C MET A 177 3.96 9.26 0.82
N ALA A 178 3.58 8.51 -0.21
CA ALA A 178 2.87 7.26 -0.06
C ALA A 178 3.67 6.23 0.74
N THR A 179 4.99 6.12 0.56
CA THR A 179 5.81 5.19 1.35
C THR A 179 5.80 5.53 2.84
N ALA A 180 5.97 6.81 3.19
CA ALA A 180 5.95 7.27 4.57
C ALA A 180 4.56 7.12 5.21
N PHE A 181 3.52 7.43 4.45
CA PHE A 181 2.13 7.26 4.86
C PHE A 181 1.80 5.78 5.14
N ILE A 182 2.24 4.87 4.26
CA ILE A 182 2.08 3.43 4.45
C ILE A 182 2.80 2.97 5.71
N LEU A 183 4.05 3.40 5.93
CA LEU A 183 4.82 3.03 7.11
C LEU A 183 4.08 3.43 8.38
N ALA A 184 3.68 4.70 8.50
CA ALA A 184 3.01 5.22 9.67
C ALA A 184 1.68 4.52 9.94
N ASN A 185 0.83 4.41 8.91
CA ASN A 185 -0.50 3.82 9.07
C ASN A 185 -0.48 2.30 9.24
N SER A 186 0.46 1.59 8.60
CA SER A 186 0.62 0.14 8.81
C SER A 186 1.12 -0.16 10.21
N THR A 187 2.04 0.67 10.74
CA THR A 187 2.51 0.55 12.14
C THR A 187 1.37 0.83 13.12
N ALA A 188 0.62 1.91 12.92
CA ALA A 188 -0.53 2.27 13.76
C ALA A 188 -1.65 1.22 13.68
N GLY A 189 -2.00 0.77 12.47
CA GLY A 189 -3.01 -0.26 12.26
C GLY A 189 -2.63 -1.61 12.87
N LEU A 190 -1.34 -1.98 12.79
CA LEU A 190 -0.81 -3.19 13.43
C LEU A 190 -0.84 -3.07 14.95
N ALA A 191 -0.49 -1.92 15.50
CA ALA A 191 -0.58 -1.64 16.93
C ALA A 191 -2.04 -1.73 17.42
N GLY A 192 -3.02 -1.20 16.67
CA GLY A 192 -4.44 -1.37 16.96
C GLY A 192 -4.91 -2.82 16.86
N ASN A 193 -4.22 -3.65 16.08
CA ASN A 193 -4.53 -5.07 15.87
C ASN A 193 -3.54 -6.02 16.56
N ILE A 194 -2.91 -5.59 17.64
CA ILE A 194 -1.80 -6.29 18.30
C ILE A 194 -2.14 -7.75 18.67
N VAL A 195 -3.38 -8.01 19.06
CA VAL A 195 -3.87 -9.35 19.39
C VAL A 195 -3.83 -10.31 18.19
N SER A 196 -3.76 -9.80 16.97
CA SER A 196 -3.66 -10.64 15.77
C SER A 196 -2.24 -11.08 15.45
N LEU A 197 -1.23 -10.55 16.14
CA LEU A 197 0.17 -10.95 15.94
C LEU A 197 0.40 -12.42 16.27
N ASP A 198 -0.35 -12.97 17.26
CA ASP A 198 -0.28 -14.38 17.62
C ASP A 198 -0.75 -15.32 16.48
N ARG A 199 -1.44 -14.77 15.48
CA ARG A 199 -1.93 -15.51 14.30
C ARG A 199 -0.97 -15.46 13.11
N LEU A 200 0.15 -14.76 13.25
CA LEU A 200 1.13 -14.67 12.15
C LEU A 200 1.73 -16.06 11.86
N PRO A 201 1.75 -16.45 10.57
CA PRO A 201 2.40 -17.70 10.18
C PRO A 201 3.88 -17.70 10.51
N ALA A 202 4.43 -18.85 10.87
CA ALA A 202 5.87 -19.05 11.07
C ALA A 202 6.71 -18.72 9.81
N ALA A 203 6.07 -18.62 8.64
CA ALA A 203 6.68 -18.24 7.36
C ALA A 203 6.99 -16.73 7.24
N ILE A 204 6.49 -15.87 8.14
CA ILE A 204 6.70 -14.41 8.09
C ILE A 204 8.16 -14.02 7.89
N PRO A 205 9.16 -14.59 8.57
CA PRO A 205 10.56 -14.20 8.33
C PRO A 205 11.02 -14.43 6.89
N VAL A 206 10.60 -15.54 6.26
CA VAL A 206 10.91 -15.84 4.86
C VAL A 206 10.26 -14.82 3.93
N TRP A 207 8.98 -14.51 4.16
CA TRP A 207 8.25 -13.52 3.38
C TRP A 207 8.78 -12.10 3.59
N ALA A 208 9.22 -11.75 4.80
CA ALA A 208 9.84 -10.47 5.11
C ALA A 208 11.15 -10.28 4.33
N VAL A 209 12.00 -11.31 4.25
CA VAL A 209 13.22 -11.27 3.43
C VAL A 209 12.87 -11.10 1.95
N ALA A 210 11.88 -11.83 1.45
CA ALA A 210 11.43 -11.72 0.06
C ALA A 210 10.96 -10.31 -0.29
N VAL A 211 10.10 -9.69 0.57
CA VAL A 211 9.62 -8.32 0.33
C VAL A 211 10.71 -7.26 0.52
N LEU A 212 11.68 -7.46 1.41
CA LEU A 212 12.83 -6.56 1.55
C LEU A 212 13.69 -6.54 0.30
N ILE A 213 14.01 -7.71 -0.24
CA ILE A 213 14.79 -7.82 -1.47
C ILE A 213 14.01 -7.19 -2.64
N GLY A 214 12.73 -7.53 -2.78
CA GLY A 214 11.86 -6.94 -3.80
C GLY A 214 11.71 -5.43 -3.65
N GLY A 215 11.50 -4.95 -2.44
CA GLY A 215 11.41 -3.52 -2.12
C GLY A 215 12.70 -2.75 -2.43
N TYR A 216 13.85 -3.38 -2.19
CA TYR A 216 15.15 -2.81 -2.54
C TYR A 216 15.27 -2.59 -4.06
N PHE A 217 15.05 -3.62 -4.87
CA PHE A 217 15.11 -3.51 -6.32
C PHE A 217 14.03 -2.58 -6.87
N GLY A 218 12.80 -2.69 -6.38
CA GLY A 218 11.70 -1.85 -6.80
C GLY A 218 11.94 -0.37 -6.52
N SER A 219 12.35 -0.01 -5.31
CA SER A 219 12.65 1.38 -4.96
C SER A 219 13.81 1.97 -5.74
N GLU A 220 14.82 1.16 -6.09
CA GLU A 220 15.92 1.59 -6.97
C GLU A 220 15.39 1.99 -8.36
N LEU A 221 14.49 1.16 -8.92
CA LEU A 221 13.83 1.48 -10.20
C LEU A 221 12.98 2.74 -10.10
N GLY A 222 12.22 2.91 -9.02
CA GLY A 222 11.34 4.06 -8.79
C GLY A 222 12.08 5.37 -8.61
N ILE A 223 13.25 5.35 -7.94
CA ILE A 223 14.09 6.53 -7.74
C ILE A 223 14.78 6.94 -9.04
N ARG A 224 15.33 6.00 -9.79
CA ARG A 224 16.15 6.27 -10.98
C ARG A 224 15.35 6.37 -12.27
N LYS A 225 14.27 5.60 -12.43
CA LYS A 225 13.47 5.49 -13.66
C LYS A 225 11.98 5.51 -13.35
N LEU A 226 11.20 6.06 -14.28
CA LEU A 226 9.75 5.85 -14.25
C LEU A 226 9.45 4.38 -14.55
N PRO A 227 8.47 3.76 -13.86
CA PRO A 227 8.12 2.37 -14.11
C PRO A 227 7.61 2.18 -15.55
N PRO A 228 7.97 1.09 -16.23
CA PRO A 228 7.40 0.75 -17.53
C PRO A 228 5.88 0.61 -17.43
N THR A 229 5.16 1.15 -18.40
CA THR A 229 3.70 1.19 -18.42
C THR A 229 3.06 -0.21 -18.29
N TYR A 230 3.68 -1.24 -18.90
CA TYR A 230 3.16 -2.62 -18.82
C TYR A 230 3.23 -3.23 -17.41
N LEU A 231 4.17 -2.80 -16.57
CA LEU A 231 4.21 -3.26 -15.18
C LEU A 231 3.01 -2.71 -14.39
N VAL A 232 2.62 -1.47 -14.65
CA VAL A 232 1.42 -0.86 -14.07
C VAL A 232 0.16 -1.59 -14.53
N TRP A 233 0.07 -1.96 -15.81
CA TRP A 233 -1.04 -2.74 -16.35
C TRP A 233 -1.12 -4.14 -15.72
N LEU A 234 0.02 -4.83 -15.59
CA LEU A 234 0.07 -6.14 -14.92
C LEU A 234 -0.46 -6.05 -13.49
N LEU A 235 -0.02 -5.05 -12.73
CA LEU A 235 -0.53 -4.78 -11.38
C LEU A 235 -2.03 -4.52 -11.39
N ALA A 236 -2.51 -3.69 -12.30
CA ALA A 236 -3.94 -3.39 -12.40
C ALA A 236 -4.77 -4.66 -12.68
N VAL A 237 -4.29 -5.55 -13.56
CA VAL A 237 -4.96 -6.84 -13.84
C VAL A 237 -4.99 -7.73 -12.58
N VAL A 238 -3.88 -7.85 -11.84
CA VAL A 238 -3.84 -8.65 -10.62
C VAL A 238 -4.81 -8.10 -9.56
N LEU A 239 -4.84 -6.78 -9.38
CA LEU A 239 -5.77 -6.14 -8.44
C LEU A 239 -7.23 -6.30 -8.88
N PHE A 240 -7.50 -6.18 -10.17
CA PHE A 240 -8.84 -6.34 -10.72
C PHE A 240 -9.36 -7.76 -10.50
N LEU A 241 -8.56 -8.79 -10.84
CA LEU A 241 -8.94 -10.19 -10.62
C LEU A 241 -9.16 -10.50 -9.14
N ALA A 242 -8.29 -10.00 -8.27
CA ALA A 242 -8.42 -10.18 -6.83
C ALA A 242 -9.64 -9.43 -6.27
N GLY A 243 -9.87 -8.20 -6.72
CA GLY A 243 -11.05 -7.43 -6.34
C GLY A 243 -12.35 -8.13 -6.69
N ILE A 244 -12.44 -8.66 -7.90
CA ILE A 244 -13.58 -9.48 -8.32
C ILE A 244 -13.72 -10.72 -7.43
N LYS A 245 -12.62 -11.47 -7.21
CA LYS A 245 -12.66 -12.67 -6.36
C LYS A 245 -13.17 -12.35 -4.96
N PHE A 246 -12.76 -11.23 -4.35
CA PHE A 246 -13.26 -10.81 -3.04
C PHE A 246 -14.74 -10.46 -3.02
N LEU A 247 -15.30 -9.98 -4.14
CA LEU A 247 -16.73 -9.67 -4.23
C LEU A 247 -17.61 -10.91 -4.39
N TYR A 248 -17.08 -12.00 -4.98
CA TYR A 248 -17.84 -13.21 -5.27
C TYR A 248 -17.59 -14.38 -4.30
N THR A 249 -16.66 -14.24 -3.35
CA THR A 249 -16.34 -15.27 -2.33
C THR A 249 -16.68 -14.82 -0.95
#